data_bb2a178f25fce583f0f4c08c6379abdf
#
_entry.id   bb2a178f25fce583f0f4c08c6379abdf
#
_cell.length_a   1.000
_cell.length_b   1.000
_cell.length_c   1.000
_cell.angle_alpha   90.00
_cell.angle_beta   90.00
_cell.angle_gamma   90.00
#
_symmetry.space_group_name_H-M   'P 1'
#
loop_
_entity.id
_entity.type
_entity.pdbx_description
1 polymer ?
#
loop_
_entity_poly.entity_id
_entity_poly.type
_entity_poly.pdbx_seq_one_letter_code
_entity_poly.pdbx_strand_id
1 'polypeptide(L)'
;MAAGSVGMSNLVQRIWVFICLGVCVLGLTGIAHPAIALEDFTYADLSHKSFAGEDLSKSSLAAAEAREANFENANLSQTILTKGSFYKAHMAGVNLTESFADRVIFNEADLTNAIVVDAIMTSTSFSEAIIEGADFSGTILDRYQIMQMCKYADGVNPVTGVATRDSLGCR
;
A
#
# COMPACT_ATOMS: atom_id res chain seq x y z
N MET A 1 -20.67 -47.10 -65.25
CA MET A 1 -20.28 -45.71 -65.63
C MET A 1 -20.01 -44.95 -64.35
N ALA A 2 -18.75 -44.62 -64.13
CA ALA A 2 -18.28 -44.03 -62.88
C ALA A 2 -18.44 -42.49 -62.94
N ALA A 3 -19.05 -41.90 -61.88
CA ALA A 3 -19.04 -40.48 -61.65
C ALA A 3 -17.94 -40.18 -60.66
N GLY A 4 -16.90 -39.46 -61.10
CA GLY A 4 -15.76 -39.10 -60.29
C GLY A 4 -16.10 -37.98 -59.30
N SER A 5 -15.76 -38.18 -58.05
CA SER A 5 -15.74 -37.16 -57.01
C SER A 5 -14.50 -36.27 -57.17
N VAL A 6 -14.72 -34.98 -57.43
CA VAL A 6 -13.65 -34.01 -57.47
C VAL A 6 -13.23 -33.71 -56.02
N GLY A 7 -12.06 -34.25 -55.64
CA GLY A 7 -11.46 -33.96 -54.35
C GLY A 7 -10.97 -32.51 -54.28
N MET A 8 -11.55 -31.72 -53.44
CA MET A 8 -11.01 -30.41 -53.04
C MET A 8 -9.62 -30.61 -52.41
N SER A 9 -8.63 -29.90 -52.96
CA SER A 9 -7.24 -30.08 -52.58
C SER A 9 -7.05 -29.72 -51.10
N ASN A 10 -6.26 -30.56 -50.40
CA ASN A 10 -5.88 -30.37 -48.98
C ASN A 10 -5.27 -29.00 -48.67
N LEU A 11 -4.91 -28.23 -49.69
CA LEU A 11 -4.35 -26.90 -49.54
C LEU A 11 -5.41 -25.86 -49.14
N VAL A 12 -6.60 -25.92 -49.71
CA VAL A 12 -7.72 -24.97 -49.42
C VAL A 12 -8.27 -25.24 -48.04
N GLN A 13 -8.37 -26.50 -47.62
CA GLN A 13 -8.84 -26.88 -46.27
C GLN A 13 -7.86 -26.47 -45.18
N ARG A 14 -6.54 -26.50 -45.44
CA ARG A 14 -5.52 -26.00 -44.50
C ARG A 14 -5.53 -24.48 -44.35
N ILE A 15 -5.80 -23.75 -45.41
CA ILE A 15 -5.87 -22.27 -45.37
C ILE A 15 -7.10 -21.81 -44.56
N TRP A 16 -8.24 -22.51 -44.67
CA TRP A 16 -9.42 -22.16 -43.84
C TRP A 16 -9.24 -22.43 -42.37
N VAL A 17 -8.53 -23.50 -41.98
CA VAL A 17 -8.22 -23.79 -40.57
C VAL A 17 -7.31 -22.75 -39.97
N PHE A 18 -6.33 -22.24 -40.73
CA PHE A 18 -5.44 -21.17 -40.26
C PHE A 18 -6.14 -19.80 -40.15
N ILE A 19 -7.11 -19.51 -41.00
CA ILE A 19 -7.88 -18.26 -40.93
C ILE A 19 -8.83 -18.28 -39.73
N CYS A 20 -9.48 -19.43 -39.43
CA CYS A 20 -10.33 -19.54 -38.24
C CYS A 20 -9.55 -19.50 -36.93
N LEU A 21 -8.33 -20.07 -36.89
CA LEU A 21 -7.45 -20.00 -35.70
C LEU A 21 -6.84 -18.58 -35.49
N GLY A 22 -6.57 -17.85 -36.59
CA GLY A 22 -6.01 -16.51 -36.51
C GLY A 22 -7.01 -15.44 -36.03
N VAL A 23 -8.31 -15.62 -36.32
CA VAL A 23 -9.35 -14.66 -35.91
C VAL A 23 -9.79 -14.87 -34.45
N CYS A 24 -9.64 -16.08 -33.89
CA CYS A 24 -9.94 -16.33 -32.47
C CYS A 24 -8.85 -15.82 -31.51
N VAL A 25 -7.62 -15.53 -32.01
CA VAL A 25 -6.51 -15.06 -31.13
C VAL A 25 -6.49 -13.54 -30.97
N LEU A 26 -7.15 -12.77 -31.85
CA LEU A 26 -7.17 -11.31 -31.81
C LEU A 26 -8.33 -10.70 -30.99
N GLY A 27 -9.17 -11.53 -30.37
CA GLY A 27 -10.36 -11.05 -29.63
C GLY A 27 -10.27 -11.12 -28.10
N LEU A 28 -9.17 -11.60 -27.50
CA LEU A 28 -9.04 -11.81 -26.06
C LEU A 28 -7.77 -11.19 -25.47
N THR A 29 -7.37 -10.02 -25.94
CA THR A 29 -6.61 -9.13 -25.05
C THR A 29 -7.60 -8.37 -24.18
N GLY A 30 -8.34 -9.10 -23.37
CA GLY A 30 -8.91 -8.55 -22.17
C GLY A 30 -7.72 -8.03 -21.39
N ILE A 31 -7.60 -6.70 -21.25
CA ILE A 31 -6.74 -6.08 -20.27
C ILE A 31 -7.29 -6.61 -18.95
N ALA A 32 -6.71 -7.70 -18.46
CA ALA A 32 -6.92 -8.12 -17.08
C ALA A 32 -6.36 -6.95 -16.27
N HIS A 33 -7.25 -6.06 -15.83
CA HIS A 33 -6.91 -5.17 -14.74
C HIS A 33 -6.55 -6.12 -13.59
N PRO A 34 -5.35 -5.99 -12.99
CA PRO A 34 -5.11 -6.74 -11.77
C PRO A 34 -6.24 -6.34 -10.83
N ALA A 35 -7.09 -7.31 -10.47
CA ALA A 35 -7.97 -7.13 -9.33
C ALA A 35 -7.02 -6.78 -8.18
N ILE A 36 -7.14 -5.57 -7.63
CA ILE A 36 -6.45 -5.20 -6.40
C ILE A 36 -6.99 -6.21 -5.39
N ALA A 37 -6.21 -7.26 -5.12
CA ALA A 37 -6.55 -8.19 -4.07
C ALA A 37 -6.49 -7.38 -2.78
N LEU A 38 -7.64 -7.20 -2.13
CA LEU A 38 -7.70 -6.61 -0.81
C LEU A 38 -7.02 -7.61 0.12
N GLU A 39 -5.75 -7.35 0.49
CA GLU A 39 -5.02 -8.28 1.33
C GLU A 39 -5.49 -8.15 2.77
N ASP A 40 -5.74 -9.28 3.42
CA ASP A 40 -6.16 -9.34 4.81
C ASP A 40 -5.07 -9.97 5.68
N PHE A 41 -4.38 -9.11 6.41
CA PHE A 41 -3.34 -9.46 7.38
C PHE A 41 -3.85 -9.32 8.83
N THR A 42 -5.15 -9.35 9.04
CA THR A 42 -5.73 -9.23 10.39
C THR A 42 -5.19 -10.33 11.29
N TYR A 43 -4.62 -9.95 12.45
CA TYR A 43 -3.92 -10.82 13.40
C TYR A 43 -2.68 -11.54 12.85
N ALA A 44 -2.17 -11.17 11.68
CA ALA A 44 -0.99 -11.81 11.12
C ALA A 44 0.29 -11.44 11.88
N ASP A 45 1.23 -12.39 11.97
CA ASP A 45 2.60 -12.11 12.35
C ASP A 45 3.42 -11.73 11.10
N LEU A 46 3.72 -10.45 11.02
CA LEU A 46 4.50 -9.83 9.95
C LEU A 46 5.89 -9.43 10.43
N SER A 47 6.29 -9.83 11.63
CA SER A 47 7.57 -9.44 12.22
C SER A 47 8.74 -9.80 11.30
N HIS A 48 9.66 -8.85 11.12
CA HIS A 48 10.85 -8.95 10.27
C HIS A 48 10.58 -9.21 8.77
N LYS A 49 9.33 -9.15 8.31
CA LYS A 49 8.98 -9.28 6.89
C LYS A 49 9.21 -7.97 6.15
N SER A 50 9.40 -8.05 4.83
CA SER A 50 9.57 -6.88 3.98
C SER A 50 8.38 -6.71 3.05
N PHE A 51 7.85 -5.50 3.04
CA PHE A 51 6.81 -4.97 2.18
C PHE A 51 7.28 -3.66 1.54
N ALA A 52 8.59 -3.48 1.43
CA ALA A 52 9.17 -2.23 0.92
C ALA A 52 8.69 -1.95 -0.51
N GLY A 53 8.11 -0.76 -0.72
CA GLY A 53 7.57 -0.31 -2.00
C GLY A 53 6.30 -1.03 -2.46
N GLU A 54 5.71 -1.91 -1.65
CA GLU A 54 4.48 -2.62 -2.02
C GLU A 54 3.24 -1.73 -1.89
N ASP A 55 2.24 -1.99 -2.73
CA ASP A 55 0.92 -1.36 -2.63
C ASP A 55 -0.02 -2.24 -1.81
N LEU A 56 -0.16 -1.88 -0.54
CA LEU A 56 -1.06 -2.50 0.43
C LEU A 56 -2.28 -1.61 0.71
N SER A 57 -2.58 -0.65 -0.17
CA SER A 57 -3.69 0.28 0.03
C SER A 57 -5.01 -0.45 0.22
N LYS A 58 -5.85 0.07 1.12
CA LYS A 58 -7.16 -0.50 1.48
C LYS A 58 -7.13 -1.88 2.14
N SER A 59 -5.95 -2.44 2.40
CA SER A 59 -5.79 -3.72 3.11
C SER A 59 -6.14 -3.62 4.59
N SER A 60 -6.30 -4.77 5.25
CA SER A 60 -6.45 -4.84 6.70
C SER A 60 -5.18 -5.41 7.34
N LEU A 61 -4.58 -4.63 8.23
CA LEU A 61 -3.51 -5.05 9.14
C LEU A 61 -3.99 -4.90 10.61
N ALA A 62 -5.29 -5.05 10.85
CA ALA A 62 -5.87 -4.91 12.17
C ALA A 62 -5.27 -5.95 13.13
N ALA A 63 -4.76 -5.49 14.28
CA ALA A 63 -4.09 -6.33 15.27
C ALA A 63 -2.92 -7.17 14.72
N ALA A 64 -2.32 -6.77 13.60
CA ALA A 64 -1.11 -7.40 13.08
C ALA A 64 0.09 -7.07 13.99
N GLU A 65 0.99 -8.05 14.14
CA GLU A 65 2.29 -7.85 14.79
C GLU A 65 3.34 -7.66 13.70
N ALA A 66 3.83 -6.43 13.52
CA ALA A 66 4.77 -6.03 12.49
C ALA A 66 6.08 -5.47 13.08
N ARG A 67 6.55 -6.09 14.18
CA ARG A 67 7.81 -5.73 14.83
C ARG A 67 8.97 -5.81 13.87
N GLU A 68 9.75 -4.71 13.75
CA GLU A 68 10.94 -4.64 12.89
C GLU A 68 10.66 -5.02 11.43
N ALA A 69 9.40 -4.93 10.99
CA ALA A 69 9.03 -5.15 9.60
C ALA A 69 9.45 -3.95 8.73
N ASN A 70 9.74 -4.20 7.46
CA ASN A 70 10.12 -3.16 6.51
C ASN A 70 8.94 -2.77 5.62
N PHE A 71 8.47 -1.52 5.77
CA PHE A 71 7.46 -0.85 4.95
C PHE A 71 8.00 0.41 4.27
N GLU A 72 9.32 0.50 4.05
CA GLU A 72 9.92 1.66 3.39
C GLU A 72 9.24 1.93 2.04
N ASN A 73 8.75 3.18 1.85
CA ASN A 73 8.05 3.63 0.64
C ASN A 73 6.81 2.78 0.27
N ALA A 74 6.28 1.96 1.17
CA ALA A 74 5.04 1.22 0.93
C ALA A 74 3.82 2.15 0.90
N ASN A 75 2.81 1.77 0.14
CA ASN A 75 1.52 2.45 0.13
C ASN A 75 0.54 1.74 1.09
N LEU A 76 0.31 2.34 2.25
CA LEU A 76 -0.66 1.91 3.26
C LEU A 76 -1.86 2.87 3.34
N SER A 77 -2.17 3.60 2.25
CA SER A 77 -3.29 4.53 2.23
C SER A 77 -4.63 3.79 2.40
N GLN A 78 -5.54 4.39 3.17
CA GLN A 78 -6.87 3.84 3.43
C GLN A 78 -6.87 2.44 4.09
N THR A 79 -5.75 2.03 4.73
CA THR A 79 -5.64 0.75 5.44
C THR A 79 -6.28 0.82 6.82
N ILE A 80 -6.66 -0.36 7.35
CA ILE A 80 -7.10 -0.55 8.73
C ILE A 80 -5.93 -1.13 9.52
N LEU A 81 -5.36 -0.34 10.43
CA LEU A 81 -4.21 -0.71 11.27
C LEU A 81 -4.57 -0.88 12.75
N THR A 82 -5.84 -0.75 13.09
CA THR A 82 -6.34 -0.71 14.48
C THR A 82 -5.71 -1.78 15.37
N LYS A 83 -5.15 -1.37 16.51
CA LYS A 83 -4.47 -2.25 17.49
C LYS A 83 -3.24 -2.99 16.96
N GLY A 84 -2.73 -2.64 15.79
CA GLY A 84 -1.49 -3.20 15.26
C GLY A 84 -0.26 -2.74 16.05
N SER A 85 0.80 -3.53 15.98
CA SER A 85 2.09 -3.22 16.57
C SER A 85 3.14 -3.10 15.47
N PHE A 86 3.65 -1.88 15.26
CA PHE A 86 4.72 -1.54 14.33
C PHE A 86 5.97 -1.12 15.11
N TYR A 87 6.22 -1.79 16.24
CA TYR A 87 7.36 -1.50 17.09
C TYR A 87 8.67 -1.68 16.33
N LYS A 88 9.50 -0.62 16.28
CA LYS A 88 10.76 -0.59 15.52
C LYS A 88 10.62 -0.86 14.02
N ALA A 89 9.45 -0.71 13.44
CA ALA A 89 9.27 -0.91 12.01
C ALA A 89 10.00 0.17 11.19
N HIS A 90 10.54 -0.23 10.04
CA HIS A 90 11.13 0.66 9.05
C HIS A 90 10.04 1.17 8.13
N MET A 91 9.62 2.42 8.31
CA MET A 91 8.48 3.01 7.62
C MET A 91 8.83 4.35 6.94
N ALA A 92 10.12 4.55 6.62
CA ALA A 92 10.56 5.77 5.95
C ALA A 92 9.85 5.93 4.60
N GLY A 93 9.26 7.11 4.36
CA GLY A 93 8.52 7.41 3.13
C GLY A 93 7.19 6.65 2.96
N VAL A 94 6.70 5.95 3.97
CA VAL A 94 5.42 5.24 3.90
C VAL A 94 4.26 6.22 3.67
N ASN A 95 3.29 5.82 2.86
CA ASN A 95 2.04 6.55 2.68
C ASN A 95 0.93 5.96 3.55
N LEU A 96 0.50 6.69 4.58
CA LEU A 96 -0.58 6.36 5.50
C LEU A 96 -1.81 7.27 5.33
N THR A 97 -1.95 7.92 4.16
CA THR A 97 -3.07 8.83 3.89
C THR A 97 -4.42 8.16 4.12
N GLU A 98 -5.31 8.82 4.87
CA GLU A 98 -6.66 8.33 5.19
C GLU A 98 -6.68 6.96 5.90
N SER A 99 -5.57 6.52 6.49
CA SER A 99 -5.53 5.25 7.24
C SER A 99 -6.27 5.36 8.57
N PHE A 100 -6.78 4.22 9.04
CA PHE A 100 -7.43 4.09 10.34
C PHE A 100 -6.52 3.34 11.32
N ALA A 101 -5.80 4.08 12.15
CA ALA A 101 -4.74 3.57 13.02
C ALA A 101 -5.02 3.83 14.52
N ASP A 102 -6.26 3.57 14.97
CA ASP A 102 -6.63 3.69 16.38
C ASP A 102 -5.90 2.66 17.26
N ARG A 103 -5.29 3.11 18.36
CA ARG A 103 -4.55 2.27 19.32
C ARG A 103 -3.38 1.48 18.71
N VAL A 104 -2.71 2.04 17.73
CA VAL A 104 -1.51 1.44 17.12
C VAL A 104 -0.27 1.80 17.92
N ILE A 105 0.73 0.92 17.91
CA ILE A 105 2.04 1.14 18.51
C ILE A 105 3.06 1.39 17.40
N PHE A 106 3.52 2.65 17.25
CA PHE A 106 4.64 3.05 16.40
C PHE A 106 5.89 3.40 17.20
N ASN A 107 6.01 2.85 18.43
CA ASN A 107 7.15 3.16 19.28
C ASN A 107 8.47 2.73 18.60
N GLU A 108 9.48 3.62 18.62
CA GLU A 108 10.79 3.43 18.00
C GLU A 108 10.73 3.15 16.48
N ALA A 109 9.58 3.33 15.82
CA ALA A 109 9.47 3.19 14.37
C ALA A 109 10.13 4.36 13.65
N ASP A 110 10.71 4.10 12.48
CA ASP A 110 11.22 5.12 11.59
C ASP A 110 10.12 5.56 10.61
N LEU A 111 9.56 6.74 10.86
CA LEU A 111 8.54 7.41 10.03
C LEU A 111 9.14 8.61 9.27
N THR A 112 10.46 8.62 9.03
CA THR A 112 11.12 9.70 8.28
C THR A 112 10.43 9.92 6.94
N ASN A 113 10.03 11.16 6.65
CA ASN A 113 9.34 11.54 5.41
C ASN A 113 8.01 10.81 5.16
N ALA A 114 7.40 10.18 6.16
CA ALA A 114 6.09 9.54 6.01
C ALA A 114 5.00 10.55 5.63
N ILE A 115 4.01 10.11 4.87
CA ILE A 115 2.83 10.89 4.51
C ILE A 115 1.66 10.35 5.32
N VAL A 116 1.21 11.12 6.34
CA VAL A 116 0.20 10.70 7.32
C VAL A 116 -1.00 11.66 7.26
N VAL A 117 -1.40 12.01 6.04
CA VAL A 117 -2.42 13.04 5.80
C VAL A 117 -3.82 12.45 6.01
N ASP A 118 -4.69 13.21 6.72
CA ASP A 118 -6.09 12.87 6.97
C ASP A 118 -6.31 11.51 7.66
N ALA A 119 -5.31 10.97 8.34
CA ALA A 119 -5.40 9.70 9.06
C ALA A 119 -6.13 9.86 10.41
N ILE A 120 -6.67 8.76 10.94
CA ILE A 120 -7.24 8.70 12.28
C ILE A 120 -6.31 7.87 13.16
N MET A 121 -5.64 8.54 14.12
CA MET A 121 -4.59 7.94 14.97
C MET A 121 -4.86 8.20 16.46
N THR A 122 -6.10 7.98 16.90
CA THR A 122 -6.47 8.14 18.30
C THR A 122 -5.86 7.05 19.16
N SER A 123 -5.43 7.40 20.37
CA SER A 123 -4.79 6.48 21.33
C SER A 123 -3.56 5.73 20.77
N THR A 124 -2.97 6.27 19.71
CA THR A 124 -1.77 5.72 19.06
C THR A 124 -0.52 6.23 19.76
N SER A 125 0.51 5.40 19.89
CA SER A 125 1.77 5.73 20.58
C SER A 125 2.91 5.91 19.59
N PHE A 126 3.67 7.03 19.73
CA PHE A 126 4.85 7.38 18.93
C PHE A 126 6.09 7.57 19.82
N SER A 127 6.17 6.86 20.96
CA SER A 127 7.32 7.00 21.86
C SER A 127 8.62 6.64 21.14
N GLU A 128 9.57 7.60 21.12
CA GLU A 128 10.88 7.43 20.48
C GLU A 128 10.82 7.17 18.95
N ALA A 129 9.67 7.38 18.31
CA ALA A 129 9.58 7.29 16.86
C ALA A 129 10.32 8.44 16.17
N ILE A 130 10.96 8.16 15.04
CA ILE A 130 11.60 9.17 14.20
C ILE A 130 10.53 9.72 13.25
N ILE A 131 10.27 11.03 13.29
CA ILE A 131 9.23 11.70 12.50
C ILE A 131 9.78 12.87 11.67
N GLU A 132 11.09 12.92 11.44
CA GLU A 132 11.72 13.98 10.66
C GLU A 132 11.14 14.01 9.24
N GLY A 133 10.66 15.18 8.80
CA GLY A 133 10.03 15.33 7.49
C GLY A 133 8.67 14.64 7.32
N ALA A 134 8.09 14.04 8.37
CA ALA A 134 6.75 13.45 8.26
C ALA A 134 5.65 14.51 8.20
N ASP A 135 4.64 14.30 7.36
CA ASP A 135 3.49 15.19 7.21
C ASP A 135 2.24 14.59 7.89
N PHE A 136 1.76 15.24 8.95
CA PHE A 136 0.57 14.86 9.72
C PHE A 136 -0.64 15.79 9.45
N SER A 137 -0.66 16.46 8.30
CA SER A 137 -1.75 17.40 7.96
C SER A 137 -3.12 16.72 8.02
N GLY A 138 -4.07 17.35 8.69
CA GLY A 138 -5.44 16.82 8.83
C GLY A 138 -5.59 15.57 9.71
N THR A 139 -4.49 15.00 10.21
CA THR A 139 -4.53 13.78 11.03
C THR A 139 -5.15 14.04 12.41
N ILE A 140 -6.03 13.13 12.84
CA ILE A 140 -6.64 13.17 14.17
C ILE A 140 -5.73 12.46 15.15
N LEU A 141 -5.05 13.23 16.00
CA LEU A 141 -4.14 12.79 17.04
C LEU A 141 -4.59 13.27 18.42
N ASP A 142 -4.24 12.50 19.47
CA ASP A 142 -4.44 12.96 20.83
C ASP A 142 -3.53 14.14 21.17
N ARG A 143 -4.05 15.14 21.86
CA ARG A 143 -3.31 16.33 22.25
C ARG A 143 -2.00 16.01 23.00
N TYR A 144 -2.01 14.95 23.80
CA TYR A 144 -0.81 14.52 24.53
C TYR A 144 0.28 14.07 23.54
N GLN A 145 -0.07 13.27 22.54
CA GLN A 145 0.89 12.81 21.51
C GLN A 145 1.46 14.00 20.73
N ILE A 146 0.61 14.93 20.29
CA ILE A 146 1.06 16.15 19.59
C ILE A 146 2.08 16.91 20.45
N MET A 147 1.80 17.12 21.74
CA MET A 147 2.72 17.83 22.63
C MET A 147 4.08 17.10 22.79
N GLN A 148 4.09 15.77 22.79
CA GLN A 148 5.34 15.02 22.86
C GLN A 148 6.10 15.12 21.53
N MET A 149 5.45 14.89 20.42
CA MET A 149 6.04 14.94 19.08
C MET A 149 6.58 16.34 18.74
N CYS A 150 5.91 17.41 19.14
CA CYS A 150 6.39 18.77 18.94
C CYS A 150 7.73 19.10 19.62
N LYS A 151 8.19 18.29 20.56
CA LYS A 151 9.50 18.48 21.20
C LYS A 151 10.67 18.17 20.29
N TYR A 152 10.47 17.28 19.32
CA TYR A 152 11.50 16.77 18.41
C TYR A 152 11.10 16.80 16.95
N ALA A 153 9.88 17.27 16.62
CA ALA A 153 9.43 17.43 15.25
C ALA A 153 10.35 18.39 14.49
N ASP A 154 10.88 17.96 13.33
CA ASP A 154 11.75 18.75 12.46
C ASP A 154 11.60 18.29 11.00
N GLY A 155 12.24 18.99 10.08
CA GLY A 155 12.26 18.66 8.67
C GLY A 155 11.03 19.09 7.88
N VAL A 156 11.12 18.91 6.57
CA VAL A 156 10.07 19.23 5.57
C VAL A 156 9.86 18.01 4.72
N ASN A 157 8.60 17.59 4.53
CA ASN A 157 8.29 16.42 3.70
C ASN A 157 8.69 16.69 2.24
N PRO A 158 9.53 15.84 1.63
CA PRO A 158 10.02 16.07 0.28
C PRO A 158 8.94 15.91 -0.81
N VAL A 159 7.81 15.29 -0.50
CA VAL A 159 6.70 15.03 -1.44
C VAL A 159 5.62 16.10 -1.30
N THR A 160 5.17 16.39 -0.07
CA THR A 160 4.08 17.35 0.18
C THR A 160 4.58 18.78 0.36
N GLY A 161 5.86 18.98 0.68
CA GLY A 161 6.45 20.29 0.95
C GLY A 161 6.02 20.90 2.29
N VAL A 162 5.35 20.14 3.15
CA VAL A 162 4.87 20.59 4.46
C VAL A 162 5.91 20.30 5.52
N ALA A 163 6.18 21.27 6.42
CA ALA A 163 7.04 21.05 7.55
C ALA A 163 6.33 20.22 8.63
N THR A 164 7.02 19.26 9.23
CA THR A 164 6.47 18.39 10.29
C THR A 164 5.88 19.18 11.44
N ARG A 165 6.55 20.26 11.87
CA ARG A 165 6.06 21.14 12.93
C ARG A 165 4.73 21.83 12.58
N ASP A 166 4.62 22.27 11.32
CA ASP A 166 3.42 22.98 10.85
C ASP A 166 2.24 22.01 10.74
N SER A 167 2.46 20.80 10.22
CA SER A 167 1.42 19.76 10.08
C SER A 167 0.86 19.32 11.44
N LEU A 168 1.71 19.30 12.49
CA LEU A 168 1.31 19.00 13.88
C LEU A 168 0.69 20.20 14.61
N GLY A 169 0.74 21.41 14.05
CA GLY A 169 0.31 22.64 14.73
C GLY A 169 1.17 23.01 15.95
N CYS A 170 2.46 22.71 15.92
CA CYS A 170 3.40 23.05 16.99
C CYS A 170 3.58 24.57 17.12
N ARG A 171 3.58 25.08 18.35
CA ARG A 171 3.78 26.51 18.69
C ARG A 171 5.15 26.75 19.26
#